data_671701c4e49ac3dde0fdf02b1542decc
#
_entry.id   671701c4e49ac3dde0fdf02b1542decc
#
_cell.length_a   1.000
_cell.length_b   1.000
_cell.length_c   1.000
_cell.angle_alpha   90.00
_cell.angle_beta   90.00
_cell.angle_gamma   90.00
#
_symmetry.space_group_name_H-M   'P 1'
#
loop_
_entity.id
_entity.type
_entity.pdbx_description
1 polymer ?
#
loop_
_entity_poly.entity_id
_entity_poly.type
_entity_poly.pdbx_seq_one_letter_code
_entity_poly.pdbx_strand_id
1 'polypeptide(L)'
;MNDPVEGSMAVTIDDLPVGPPGRHSFEQEERITRELLSLLEVRQVPAIGFVNENKLEEEGELKDRRVDLLGRWLDAGMALGNHGYSHLSLHRVEPDTWMDDVLRGERVLRPLLEQRGETPEWFRHPFLHVGRSAQIQSETRSFLASQGYRIAPVTIDNSEWIYADVYADAFNQGDEKLMRRIGEDYVRYMLEVVDFYEDQSGQIVGELLPQTLLVHANALNADWLDELLDALAARGYRWVDIETATEHPAYDRPIDGYTGPAGIAWLHRWAITADMDRSIFSGEPTVPAWIERLRE
;
A
#
# COMPACT_ATOMS: atom_id res chain seq x y z
N MET A 1 -8.37 6.02 -27.99
CA MET A 1 -9.33 5.49 -27.02
C MET A 1 -9.01 4.01 -26.93
N ASN A 2 -8.41 3.59 -25.83
CA ASN A 2 -8.17 2.17 -25.58
C ASN A 2 -9.54 1.50 -25.35
N ASP A 3 -9.70 0.25 -25.77
CA ASP A 3 -10.89 -0.52 -25.42
C ASP A 3 -11.03 -0.61 -23.91
N PRO A 4 -12.27 -0.63 -23.37
CA PRO A 4 -12.47 -0.71 -21.93
C PRO A 4 -11.84 -2.01 -21.40
N VAL A 5 -10.94 -1.87 -20.43
CA VAL A 5 -10.32 -2.98 -19.73
C VAL A 5 -11.34 -3.52 -18.74
N GLU A 6 -11.82 -4.76 -18.91
CA GLU A 6 -12.63 -5.41 -17.87
C GLU A 6 -11.70 -5.99 -16.80
N GLY A 7 -11.24 -5.14 -15.88
CA GLY A 7 -10.34 -5.52 -14.78
C GLY A 7 -11.01 -5.39 -13.41
N SER A 8 -10.45 -6.05 -12.41
CA SER A 8 -10.77 -5.81 -11.00
C SER A 8 -9.52 -5.36 -10.24
N MET A 9 -9.73 -4.53 -9.21
CA MET A 9 -8.64 -3.96 -8.43
C MET A 9 -9.02 -3.87 -6.95
N ALA A 10 -8.13 -4.35 -6.09
CA ALA A 10 -8.17 -4.10 -4.67
C ALA A 10 -7.31 -2.89 -4.33
N VAL A 11 -7.87 -1.93 -3.60
CA VAL A 11 -7.14 -0.76 -3.11
C VAL A 11 -6.57 -1.08 -1.74
N THR A 12 -5.25 -0.97 -1.60
CA THR A 12 -4.53 -1.22 -0.35
C THR A 12 -3.81 0.04 0.09
N ILE A 13 -4.00 0.43 1.36
CA ILE A 13 -3.57 1.73 1.89
C ILE A 13 -2.62 1.48 3.05
N ASP A 14 -1.33 1.71 2.81
CA ASP A 14 -0.30 1.50 3.81
C ASP A 14 -0.14 2.71 4.74
N ASP A 15 0.56 2.51 5.84
CA ASP A 15 1.02 3.55 6.74
C ASP A 15 -0.02 4.20 7.66
N LEU A 16 -1.12 3.47 7.98
CA LEU A 16 -2.11 3.98 8.92
C LEU A 16 -1.52 4.29 10.32
N PRO A 17 -2.10 5.27 11.08
CA PRO A 17 -3.27 6.07 10.69
C PRO A 17 -2.99 7.10 9.60
N VAL A 18 -1.79 7.70 9.53
CA VAL A 18 -1.37 8.66 8.50
C VAL A 18 0.15 8.64 8.33
N GLY A 19 0.64 8.75 7.11
CA GLY A 19 2.04 8.92 6.72
C GLY A 19 2.29 10.27 6.02
N PRO A 20 3.54 10.73 5.95
CA PRO A 20 4.68 10.31 6.77
C PRO A 20 4.58 10.80 8.23
N PRO A 21 5.20 10.09 9.19
CA PRO A 21 5.12 10.44 10.62
C PRO A 21 5.65 11.84 10.90
N GLY A 22 4.96 12.58 11.80
CA GLY A 22 5.40 13.89 12.28
C GLY A 22 5.26 15.05 11.28
N ARG A 23 4.65 14.80 10.12
CA ARG A 23 4.39 15.83 9.11
C ARG A 23 3.07 16.57 9.32
N HIS A 24 2.15 16.00 10.08
CA HIS A 24 0.79 16.49 10.27
C HIS A 24 0.45 16.70 11.74
N SER A 25 -0.37 17.74 12.03
CA SER A 25 -1.02 17.85 13.31
C SER A 25 -2.12 16.78 13.45
N PHE A 26 -2.58 16.52 14.68
CA PHE A 26 -3.66 15.55 14.86
C PHE A 26 -4.95 15.95 14.11
N GLU A 27 -5.27 17.23 14.04
CA GLU A 27 -6.42 17.74 13.29
C GLU A 27 -6.28 17.46 11.77
N GLN A 28 -5.07 17.51 11.26
CA GLN A 28 -4.77 17.15 9.86
C GLN A 28 -4.87 15.64 9.67
N GLU A 29 -4.36 14.81 10.61
CA GLU A 29 -4.51 13.35 10.59
C GLU A 29 -6.01 12.97 10.60
N GLU A 30 -6.81 13.63 11.42
CA GLU A 30 -8.27 13.44 11.48
C GLU A 30 -8.97 13.82 10.17
N ARG A 31 -8.58 14.94 9.57
CA ARG A 31 -9.09 15.34 8.25
C ARG A 31 -8.74 14.31 7.18
N ILE A 32 -7.46 13.90 7.08
CA ILE A 32 -6.98 12.94 6.09
C ILE A 32 -7.77 11.62 6.21
N THR A 33 -7.90 11.08 7.42
CA THR A 33 -8.68 9.86 7.67
C THR A 33 -10.13 10.02 7.24
N ARG A 34 -10.78 11.14 7.60
CA ARG A 34 -12.18 11.41 7.25
C ARG A 34 -12.38 11.50 5.74
N GLU A 35 -11.53 12.23 5.02
CA GLU A 35 -11.67 12.41 3.57
C GLU A 35 -11.44 11.07 2.83
N LEU A 36 -10.40 10.31 3.20
CA LEU A 36 -10.15 8.97 2.66
C LEU A 36 -11.36 8.04 2.87
N LEU A 37 -11.88 7.95 4.09
CA LEU A 37 -13.01 7.08 4.39
C LEU A 37 -14.27 7.53 3.65
N SER A 38 -14.55 8.84 3.60
CA SER A 38 -15.71 9.37 2.88
C SER A 38 -15.68 9.01 1.40
N LEU A 39 -14.53 9.14 0.73
CA LEU A 39 -14.43 8.78 -0.68
C LEU A 39 -14.57 7.26 -0.91
N LEU A 40 -13.98 6.42 -0.05
CA LEU A 40 -14.07 4.96 -0.16
C LEU A 40 -15.51 4.47 0.03
N GLU A 41 -16.23 5.03 1.02
CA GLU A 41 -17.66 4.71 1.25
C GLU A 41 -18.53 5.15 0.06
N VAL A 42 -18.40 6.40 -0.40
CA VAL A 42 -19.20 6.95 -1.51
C VAL A 42 -19.01 6.15 -2.79
N ARG A 43 -17.77 5.70 -3.06
CA ARG A 43 -17.43 4.91 -4.25
C ARG A 43 -17.60 3.41 -4.06
N GLN A 44 -17.96 2.97 -2.87
CA GLN A 44 -18.10 1.55 -2.51
C GLN A 44 -16.80 0.76 -2.81
N VAL A 45 -15.64 1.31 -2.44
CA VAL A 45 -14.34 0.67 -2.57
C VAL A 45 -14.03 -0.10 -1.29
N PRO A 46 -13.99 -1.44 -1.32
CA PRO A 46 -13.68 -2.25 -0.14
C PRO A 46 -12.17 -2.28 0.11
N ALA A 47 -11.63 -1.20 0.66
CA ALA A 47 -10.20 -1.05 0.89
C ALA A 47 -9.73 -1.76 2.17
N ILE A 48 -8.42 -2.09 2.21
CA ILE A 48 -7.73 -2.53 3.42
C ILE A 48 -6.62 -1.55 3.78
N GLY A 49 -6.56 -1.15 5.06
CA GLY A 49 -5.52 -0.29 5.62
C GLY A 49 -4.49 -1.09 6.42
N PHE A 50 -3.18 -0.82 6.24
CA PHE A 50 -2.10 -1.50 6.96
C PHE A 50 -1.49 -0.58 8.02
N VAL A 51 -1.52 -1.04 9.28
CA VAL A 51 -1.26 -0.24 10.47
C VAL A 51 0.19 -0.36 10.94
N ASN A 52 0.85 0.78 11.18
CA ASN A 52 2.08 0.84 11.97
C ASN A 52 1.74 1.34 13.37
N GLU A 53 1.75 0.46 14.37
CA GLU A 53 1.25 0.81 15.71
C GLU A 53 2.07 1.87 16.45
N ASN A 54 3.36 2.05 16.14
CA ASN A 54 4.16 3.11 16.75
C ASN A 54 3.61 4.51 16.44
N LYS A 55 2.87 4.68 15.34
CA LYS A 55 2.23 5.94 14.97
C LYS A 55 1.03 6.28 15.87
N LEU A 56 0.53 5.32 16.64
CA LEU A 56 -0.52 5.53 17.62
C LEU A 56 0.01 6.17 18.93
N GLU A 57 1.34 6.22 19.08
CA GLU A 57 1.99 6.75 20.28
C GLU A 57 2.49 8.19 20.06
N GLU A 58 2.50 8.96 21.15
CA GLU A 58 3.21 10.24 21.26
C GLU A 58 4.07 10.18 22.53
N GLU A 59 5.36 10.47 22.40
CA GLU A 59 6.34 10.40 23.50
C GLU A 59 6.35 9.02 24.19
N GLY A 60 6.08 7.95 23.43
CA GLY A 60 6.03 6.58 23.93
C GLY A 60 4.73 6.19 24.65
N GLU A 61 3.74 7.06 24.65
CA GLU A 61 2.42 6.81 25.22
C GLU A 61 1.36 6.62 24.15
N LEU A 62 0.58 5.53 24.23
CA LEU A 62 -0.57 5.29 23.39
C LEU A 62 -1.59 6.42 23.53
N LYS A 63 -2.10 6.94 22.41
CA LYS A 63 -3.11 8.01 22.38
C LYS A 63 -4.44 7.44 21.86
N ASP A 64 -5.44 7.39 22.72
CA ASP A 64 -6.79 6.91 22.40
C ASP A 64 -7.35 7.56 21.14
N ARG A 65 -7.14 8.87 20.98
CA ARG A 65 -7.57 9.64 19.80
C ARG A 65 -7.02 9.10 18.45
N ARG A 66 -5.81 8.51 18.46
CA ARG A 66 -5.23 7.87 17.26
C ARG A 66 -5.74 6.44 17.06
N VAL A 67 -6.02 5.73 18.16
CA VAL A 67 -6.71 4.44 18.10
C VAL A 67 -8.12 4.62 17.54
N ASP A 68 -8.82 5.71 17.91
CA ASP A 68 -10.14 6.04 17.37
C ASP A 68 -10.12 6.23 15.83
N LEU A 69 -9.01 6.72 15.26
CA LEU A 69 -8.89 6.80 13.79
C LEU A 69 -8.98 5.40 13.16
N LEU A 70 -8.33 4.39 13.75
CA LEU A 70 -8.44 3.00 13.28
C LEU A 70 -9.87 2.46 13.47
N GLY A 71 -10.52 2.81 14.58
CA GLY A 71 -11.92 2.48 14.82
C GLY A 71 -12.84 2.99 13.71
N ARG A 72 -12.60 4.21 13.21
CA ARG A 72 -13.36 4.80 12.09
C ARG A 72 -13.20 4.01 10.77
N TRP A 73 -12.01 3.43 10.50
CA TRP A 73 -11.81 2.56 9.35
C TRP A 73 -12.72 1.34 9.40
N LEU A 74 -12.79 0.67 10.54
CA LEU A 74 -13.64 -0.49 10.75
C LEU A 74 -15.14 -0.12 10.73
N ASP A 75 -15.52 1.02 11.31
CA ASP A 75 -16.90 1.52 11.32
C ASP A 75 -17.40 1.90 9.92
N ALA A 76 -16.47 2.31 9.03
CA ALA A 76 -16.73 2.55 7.61
C ALA A 76 -16.73 1.26 6.76
N GLY A 77 -16.58 0.07 7.38
CA GLY A 77 -16.57 -1.22 6.70
C GLY A 77 -15.28 -1.55 5.97
N MET A 78 -14.19 -0.82 6.24
CA MET A 78 -12.86 -1.10 5.69
C MET A 78 -12.13 -2.13 6.55
N ALA A 79 -11.31 -2.99 5.92
CA ALA A 79 -10.47 -3.95 6.63
C ALA A 79 -9.19 -3.30 7.17
N LEU A 80 -8.61 -3.92 8.22
CA LEU A 80 -7.28 -3.55 8.73
C LEU A 80 -6.33 -4.74 8.74
N GLY A 81 -5.07 -4.48 8.38
CA GLY A 81 -3.96 -5.42 8.41
C GLY A 81 -2.76 -4.89 9.20
N ASN A 82 -1.82 -5.76 9.50
CA ASN A 82 -0.60 -5.44 10.24
C ASN A 82 0.52 -5.01 9.28
N HIS A 83 1.19 -3.89 9.57
CA HIS A 83 2.35 -3.37 8.85
C HIS A 83 3.62 -3.30 9.73
N GLY A 84 3.66 -4.10 10.80
CA GLY A 84 4.67 -4.03 11.85
C GLY A 84 4.44 -2.85 12.81
N TYR A 85 5.16 -2.88 13.93
CA TYR A 85 5.08 -1.77 14.89
C TYR A 85 5.85 -0.56 14.41
N SER A 86 7.14 -0.74 14.05
CA SER A 86 8.10 0.33 13.73
C SER A 86 8.40 0.48 12.25
N HIS A 87 7.63 -0.16 11.37
CA HIS A 87 7.90 -0.17 9.92
C HIS A 87 9.31 -0.68 9.59
N LEU A 88 9.76 -1.77 10.25
CA LEU A 88 11.13 -2.27 10.07
C LEU A 88 11.31 -2.96 8.72
N SER A 89 12.40 -2.60 8.04
CA SER A 89 12.83 -3.29 6.82
C SER A 89 13.49 -4.63 7.14
N LEU A 90 12.89 -5.74 6.70
CA LEU A 90 13.49 -7.09 6.80
C LEU A 90 14.82 -7.21 6.04
N HIS A 91 15.18 -6.26 5.19
CA HIS A 91 16.47 -6.19 4.52
C HIS A 91 17.57 -5.52 5.35
N ARG A 92 17.24 -4.89 6.48
CA ARG A 92 18.15 -4.06 7.28
C ARG A 92 18.30 -4.50 8.73
N VAL A 93 17.43 -5.42 9.19
CA VAL A 93 17.44 -5.95 10.56
C VAL A 93 17.50 -7.48 10.53
N GLU A 94 17.88 -8.09 11.66
CA GLU A 94 17.84 -9.54 11.82
C GLU A 94 16.40 -10.06 11.82
N PRO A 95 16.12 -11.28 11.31
CA PRO A 95 14.77 -11.84 11.24
C PRO A 95 14.05 -11.87 12.60
N ASP A 96 14.73 -12.24 13.68
CA ASP A 96 14.13 -12.29 15.03
C ASP A 96 13.63 -10.89 15.47
N THR A 97 14.45 -9.85 15.24
CA THR A 97 14.06 -8.46 15.53
C THR A 97 12.84 -8.03 14.73
N TRP A 98 12.77 -8.44 13.46
CA TRP A 98 11.63 -8.15 12.60
C TRP A 98 10.38 -8.91 13.05
N MET A 99 10.51 -10.20 13.43
CA MET A 99 9.39 -11.00 13.94
C MET A 99 8.83 -10.42 15.25
N ASP A 100 9.68 -9.96 16.15
CA ASP A 100 9.27 -9.26 17.37
C ASP A 100 8.51 -7.96 17.06
N ASP A 101 8.92 -7.22 16.02
CA ASP A 101 8.23 -6.01 15.56
C ASP A 101 6.84 -6.32 14.98
N VAL A 102 6.71 -7.43 14.27
CA VAL A 102 5.39 -7.92 13.77
C VAL A 102 4.45 -8.20 14.94
N LEU A 103 4.89 -8.96 15.94
CA LEU A 103 4.09 -9.29 17.13
C LEU A 103 3.75 -8.04 17.96
N ARG A 104 4.65 -7.08 17.98
CA ARG A 104 4.41 -5.82 18.66
C ARG A 104 3.38 -4.97 17.91
N GLY A 105 3.30 -5.07 16.58
CA GLY A 105 2.38 -4.35 15.71
C GLY A 105 0.93 -4.87 15.72
N GLU A 106 0.57 -5.73 16.69
CA GLU A 106 -0.81 -6.20 16.86
C GLU A 106 -1.37 -6.00 18.28
N ARG A 107 -0.66 -5.25 19.11
CA ARG A 107 -1.08 -5.02 20.51
C ARG A 107 -2.36 -4.20 20.61
N VAL A 108 -2.58 -3.28 19.68
CA VAL A 108 -3.80 -2.48 19.55
C VAL A 108 -4.71 -3.07 18.49
N LEU A 109 -4.16 -3.45 17.34
CA LEU A 109 -4.90 -3.95 16.18
C LEU A 109 -5.72 -5.21 16.54
N ARG A 110 -5.10 -6.21 17.17
CA ARG A 110 -5.78 -7.46 17.52
C ARG A 110 -6.98 -7.24 18.44
N PRO A 111 -6.85 -6.58 19.62
CA PRO A 111 -8.00 -6.31 20.48
C PRO A 111 -9.08 -5.47 19.80
N LEU A 112 -8.70 -4.55 18.90
CA LEU A 112 -9.65 -3.71 18.17
C LEU A 112 -10.50 -4.54 17.20
N LEU A 113 -9.91 -5.51 16.51
CA LEU A 113 -10.60 -6.45 15.63
C LEU A 113 -11.42 -7.47 16.40
N GLU A 114 -10.88 -8.04 17.49
CA GLU A 114 -11.58 -9.04 18.33
C GLU A 114 -12.87 -8.47 18.94
N GLN A 115 -12.93 -7.17 19.27
CA GLN A 115 -14.16 -6.52 19.71
C GLN A 115 -15.29 -6.55 18.67
N ARG A 116 -14.93 -6.79 17.39
CA ARG A 116 -15.86 -6.93 16.26
C ARG A 116 -16.03 -8.38 15.80
N GLY A 117 -15.40 -9.33 16.49
CA GLY A 117 -15.44 -10.76 16.16
C GLY A 117 -14.49 -11.15 15.02
N GLU A 118 -13.50 -10.30 14.73
CA GLU A 118 -12.51 -10.47 13.69
C GLU A 118 -11.11 -10.73 14.25
N THR A 119 -10.18 -11.15 13.41
CA THR A 119 -8.75 -11.30 13.74
C THR A 119 -7.89 -10.70 12.65
N PRO A 120 -6.67 -10.23 12.94
CA PRO A 120 -5.79 -9.74 11.88
C PRO A 120 -5.33 -10.90 10.99
N GLU A 121 -5.74 -10.86 9.73
CA GLU A 121 -5.46 -11.93 8.75
C GLU A 121 -4.40 -11.53 7.72
N TRP A 122 -4.16 -10.22 7.52
CA TRP A 122 -3.27 -9.72 6.51
C TRP A 122 -2.06 -9.02 7.10
N PHE A 123 -0.88 -9.34 6.53
CA PHE A 123 0.38 -8.66 6.82
C PHE A 123 0.97 -8.06 5.54
N ARG A 124 1.37 -6.79 5.59
CA ARG A 124 2.11 -6.11 4.54
C ARG A 124 3.56 -5.91 4.97
N HIS A 125 4.49 -6.41 4.16
CA HIS A 125 5.91 -6.18 4.40
C HIS A 125 6.26 -4.70 4.19
N PRO A 126 6.83 -4.00 5.21
CA PRO A 126 7.37 -2.66 5.03
C PRO A 126 8.37 -2.62 3.86
N PHE A 127 8.27 -1.56 3.02
CA PHE A 127 9.07 -1.38 1.81
C PHE A 127 8.96 -2.53 0.79
N LEU A 128 7.98 -3.40 0.86
CA LEU A 128 7.88 -4.65 0.11
C LEU A 128 9.13 -5.55 0.28
N HIS A 129 9.85 -5.43 1.39
CA HIS A 129 11.07 -6.17 1.70
C HIS A 129 10.76 -7.53 2.32
N VAL A 130 10.74 -8.60 1.52
CA VAL A 130 10.40 -9.97 1.96
C VAL A 130 11.60 -10.80 2.41
N GLY A 131 12.79 -10.22 2.47
CA GLY A 131 14.03 -10.90 2.87
C GLY A 131 15.06 -11.04 1.74
N ARG A 132 16.34 -10.99 2.09
CA ARG A 132 17.48 -10.97 1.16
C ARG A 132 18.12 -12.35 0.92
N SER A 133 17.46 -13.41 1.34
CA SER A 133 17.85 -14.79 1.03
C SER A 133 16.61 -15.68 1.03
N ALA A 134 16.66 -16.78 0.28
CA ALA A 134 15.58 -17.77 0.26
C ALA A 134 15.31 -18.36 1.67
N GLN A 135 16.35 -18.49 2.50
CA GLN A 135 16.21 -18.95 3.89
C GLN A 135 15.37 -17.95 4.71
N ILE A 136 15.73 -16.66 4.71
CA ILE A 136 15.01 -15.60 5.44
C ILE A 136 13.55 -15.53 4.95
N GLN A 137 13.35 -15.56 3.63
CA GLN A 137 12.00 -15.52 3.04
C GLN A 137 11.15 -16.71 3.50
N SER A 138 11.73 -17.94 3.53
CA SER A 138 11.04 -19.14 3.99
C SER A 138 10.72 -19.09 5.48
N GLU A 139 11.69 -18.68 6.30
CA GLU A 139 11.56 -18.57 7.75
C GLU A 139 10.48 -17.57 8.15
N THR A 140 10.55 -16.34 7.62
CA THR A 140 9.58 -15.28 7.95
C THR A 140 8.18 -15.55 7.38
N ARG A 141 8.07 -16.21 6.22
CA ARG A 141 6.79 -16.68 5.69
C ARG A 141 6.16 -17.73 6.60
N SER A 142 6.96 -18.71 7.07
CA SER A 142 6.50 -19.74 8.00
C SER A 142 6.07 -19.14 9.33
N PHE A 143 6.81 -18.15 9.83
CA PHE A 143 6.45 -17.40 11.03
C PHE A 143 5.10 -16.68 10.84
N LEU A 144 4.93 -15.89 9.80
CA LEU A 144 3.67 -15.19 9.52
C LEU A 144 2.49 -16.16 9.44
N ALA A 145 2.65 -17.26 8.71
CA ALA A 145 1.62 -18.29 8.62
C ALA A 145 1.28 -18.92 9.98
N SER A 146 2.28 -19.12 10.86
CA SER A 146 2.07 -19.63 12.23
C SER A 146 1.30 -18.65 13.13
N GLN A 147 1.35 -17.35 12.81
CA GLN A 147 0.59 -16.30 13.49
C GLN A 147 -0.80 -16.06 12.86
N GLY A 148 -1.15 -16.83 11.81
CA GLY A 148 -2.43 -16.69 11.09
C GLY A 148 -2.42 -15.63 9.99
N TYR A 149 -1.26 -15.07 9.66
CA TYR A 149 -1.16 -14.05 8.61
C TYR A 149 -1.01 -14.63 7.21
N ARG A 150 -1.73 -14.02 6.28
CA ARG A 150 -1.47 -14.05 4.83
C ARG A 150 -0.64 -12.83 4.45
N ILE A 151 0.26 -12.98 3.48
CA ILE A 151 1.06 -11.86 2.99
C ILE A 151 0.24 -11.09 1.95
N ALA A 152 0.02 -9.81 2.18
CA ALA A 152 -0.68 -8.93 1.26
C ALA A 152 0.24 -8.59 0.06
N PRO A 153 -0.09 -9.05 -1.16
CA PRO A 153 0.72 -8.78 -2.34
C PRO A 153 0.51 -7.35 -2.86
N VAL A 154 1.47 -6.86 -3.66
CA VAL A 154 1.34 -5.64 -4.45
C VAL A 154 1.66 -5.98 -5.90
N THR A 155 0.72 -5.78 -6.81
CA THR A 155 0.95 -5.95 -8.25
C THR A 155 1.13 -4.63 -8.97
N ILE A 156 0.57 -3.54 -8.44
CA ILE A 156 0.82 -2.17 -8.90
C ILE A 156 1.60 -1.43 -7.81
N ASP A 157 2.93 -1.52 -7.89
CA ASP A 157 3.88 -0.74 -7.08
C ASP A 157 4.14 0.62 -7.75
N ASN A 158 4.52 1.62 -6.99
CA ASN A 158 4.69 2.97 -7.52
C ASN A 158 5.52 3.85 -6.58
N SER A 159 5.81 5.06 -7.03
CA SER A 159 6.53 6.08 -6.26
C SER A 159 5.62 7.22 -5.77
N GLU A 160 4.36 6.93 -5.48
CA GLU A 160 3.39 7.89 -4.95
C GLU A 160 3.90 8.61 -3.70
N TRP A 161 4.61 7.90 -2.83
CA TRP A 161 5.20 8.45 -1.61
C TRP A 161 6.14 9.65 -1.85
N ILE A 162 6.76 9.75 -3.04
CA ILE A 162 7.59 10.91 -3.43
C ILE A 162 6.68 12.12 -3.66
N TYR A 163 5.56 11.92 -4.35
CA TYR A 163 4.55 12.97 -4.53
C TYR A 163 3.92 13.40 -3.20
N ALA A 164 3.63 12.42 -2.33
CA ALA A 164 3.05 12.68 -1.01
C ALA A 164 3.98 13.51 -0.12
N ASP A 165 5.30 13.28 -0.19
CA ASP A 165 6.30 14.03 0.55
C ASP A 165 6.29 15.53 0.17
N VAL A 166 6.37 15.86 -1.12
CA VAL A 166 6.33 17.25 -1.61
C VAL A 166 4.93 17.88 -1.49
N TYR A 167 3.88 17.07 -1.56
CA TYR A 167 2.51 17.53 -1.35
C TYR A 167 2.28 17.96 0.10
N ALA A 168 2.81 17.21 1.06
CA ALA A 168 2.71 17.55 2.47
C ALA A 168 3.37 18.90 2.79
N ASP A 169 4.49 19.23 2.16
CA ASP A 169 5.12 20.53 2.30
C ASP A 169 4.26 21.65 1.71
N ALA A 170 3.72 21.48 0.50
CA ALA A 170 2.81 22.45 -0.12
C ALA A 170 1.52 22.63 0.72
N PHE A 171 0.97 21.53 1.22
CA PHE A 171 -0.21 21.51 2.08
C PHE A 171 0.01 22.30 3.37
N ASN A 172 1.14 22.07 4.07
CA ASN A 172 1.48 22.75 5.30
C ASN A 172 1.77 24.26 5.10
N GLN A 173 2.20 24.64 3.88
CA GLN A 173 2.41 26.05 3.48
C GLN A 173 1.14 26.72 2.97
N GLY A 174 0.07 25.96 2.71
CA GLY A 174 -1.15 26.47 2.10
C GLY A 174 -0.99 26.91 0.63
N ASP A 175 0.01 26.33 -0.08
CA ASP A 175 0.23 26.61 -1.52
C ASP A 175 -0.73 25.79 -2.40
N GLU A 176 -1.99 26.21 -2.47
CA GLU A 176 -3.03 25.54 -3.25
C GLU A 176 -2.67 25.40 -4.74
N LYS A 177 -1.90 26.34 -5.31
CA LYS A 177 -1.49 26.26 -6.70
C LYS A 177 -0.48 25.13 -6.92
N LEU A 178 0.48 25.00 -6.02
CA LEU A 178 1.46 23.90 -6.06
C LEU A 178 0.79 22.55 -5.78
N MET A 179 -0.09 22.49 -4.76
CA MET A 179 -0.89 21.29 -4.44
C MET A 179 -1.64 20.79 -5.67
N ARG A 180 -2.37 21.67 -6.36
CA ARG A 180 -3.10 21.29 -7.59
C ARG A 180 -2.17 20.74 -8.67
N ARG A 181 -1.04 21.41 -8.91
CA ARG A 181 -0.07 20.99 -9.93
C ARG A 181 0.53 19.61 -9.61
N ILE A 182 0.83 19.36 -8.33
CA ILE A 182 1.35 18.05 -7.87
C ILE A 182 0.29 16.99 -8.06
N GLY A 183 -0.97 17.23 -7.66
CA GLY A 183 -2.06 16.29 -7.77
C GLY A 183 -2.42 15.92 -9.21
N GLU A 184 -2.49 16.91 -10.12
CA GLU A 184 -2.72 16.66 -11.55
C GLU A 184 -1.60 15.80 -12.17
N ASP A 185 -0.35 16.03 -11.78
CA ASP A 185 0.80 15.23 -12.23
C ASP A 185 0.78 13.83 -11.63
N TYR A 186 0.45 13.70 -10.35
CA TYR A 186 0.29 12.44 -9.63
C TYR A 186 -0.73 11.52 -10.32
N VAL A 187 -1.94 12.02 -10.60
CA VAL A 187 -2.97 11.21 -11.27
C VAL A 187 -2.48 10.71 -12.62
N ARG A 188 -1.83 11.59 -13.42
CA ARG A 188 -1.25 11.19 -14.71
C ARG A 188 -0.19 10.11 -14.55
N TYR A 189 0.77 10.30 -13.61
CA TYR A 189 1.81 9.34 -13.31
C TYR A 189 1.23 7.97 -12.90
N MET A 190 0.25 7.96 -12.02
CA MET A 190 -0.39 6.71 -11.56
C MET A 190 -1.10 5.98 -12.70
N LEU A 191 -1.72 6.69 -13.63
CA LEU A 191 -2.34 6.08 -14.81
C LEU A 191 -1.30 5.46 -15.75
N GLU A 192 -0.14 6.09 -15.93
CA GLU A 192 0.99 5.52 -16.69
C GLU A 192 1.55 4.26 -15.99
N VAL A 193 1.64 4.26 -14.65
CA VAL A 193 2.04 3.11 -13.86
C VAL A 193 1.05 1.96 -14.01
N VAL A 194 -0.25 2.23 -13.98
CA VAL A 194 -1.28 1.20 -14.19
C VAL A 194 -1.14 0.61 -15.59
N ASP A 195 -1.00 1.43 -16.64
CA ASP A 195 -0.79 0.96 -18.02
C ASP A 195 0.43 0.01 -18.11
N PHE A 196 1.53 0.37 -17.44
CA PHE A 196 2.73 -0.46 -17.39
C PHE A 196 2.47 -1.83 -16.73
N TYR A 197 1.81 -1.87 -15.57
CA TYR A 197 1.54 -3.13 -14.87
C TYR A 197 0.41 -3.97 -15.51
N GLU A 198 -0.51 -3.37 -16.26
CA GLU A 198 -1.45 -4.10 -17.14
C GLU A 198 -0.67 -4.86 -18.22
N ASP A 199 0.24 -4.19 -18.92
CA ASP A 199 1.12 -4.83 -19.91
C ASP A 199 1.98 -5.94 -19.27
N GLN A 200 2.54 -5.70 -18.09
CA GLN A 200 3.30 -6.70 -17.33
C GLN A 200 2.44 -7.92 -16.97
N SER A 201 1.19 -7.71 -16.56
CA SER A 201 0.25 -8.79 -16.27
C SER A 201 0.05 -9.69 -17.49
N GLY A 202 -0.23 -9.09 -18.65
CA GLY A 202 -0.36 -9.82 -19.92
C GLY A 202 0.89 -10.62 -20.30
N GLN A 203 2.07 -10.04 -20.12
CA GLN A 203 3.34 -10.68 -20.46
C GLN A 203 3.76 -11.79 -19.49
N ILE A 204 3.52 -11.61 -18.18
CA ILE A 204 4.01 -12.52 -17.12
C ILE A 204 2.97 -13.60 -16.79
N VAL A 205 1.69 -13.24 -16.77
CA VAL A 205 0.60 -14.13 -16.37
C VAL A 205 -0.11 -14.72 -17.59
N GLY A 206 -0.17 -13.97 -18.69
CA GLY A 206 -0.89 -14.33 -19.92
C GLY A 206 -2.26 -13.67 -20.03
N GLU A 207 -2.68 -12.93 -18.99
CA GLU A 207 -3.97 -12.24 -18.92
C GLU A 207 -3.86 -11.05 -17.95
N LEU A 208 -4.85 -10.16 -17.97
CA LEU A 208 -5.00 -9.15 -16.94
C LEU A 208 -5.57 -9.81 -15.68
N LEU A 209 -4.71 -9.99 -14.67
CA LEU A 209 -5.16 -10.51 -13.37
C LEU A 209 -5.88 -9.42 -12.56
N PRO A 210 -6.70 -9.79 -11.55
CA PRO A 210 -7.14 -8.85 -10.53
C PRO A 210 -5.94 -8.18 -9.87
N GLN A 211 -5.89 -6.84 -9.89
CA GLN A 211 -4.72 -6.08 -9.41
C GLN A 211 -4.84 -5.74 -7.92
N THR A 212 -3.69 -5.56 -7.27
CA THR A 212 -3.59 -4.98 -5.92
C THR A 212 -2.78 -3.69 -6.00
N LEU A 213 -3.47 -2.54 -5.84
CA LEU A 213 -2.90 -1.21 -5.90
C LEU A 213 -2.37 -0.80 -4.54
N LEU A 214 -1.12 -0.35 -4.47
CA LEU A 214 -0.52 0.26 -3.29
C LEU A 214 -0.66 1.78 -3.35
N VAL A 215 -1.23 2.37 -2.31
CA VAL A 215 -1.16 3.80 -1.97
C VAL A 215 -0.96 3.95 -0.46
N HIS A 216 -0.77 5.18 0.03
CA HIS A 216 -0.57 5.42 1.47
C HIS A 216 -1.62 6.37 2.04
N ALA A 217 -1.88 6.27 3.33
CA ALA A 217 -2.75 7.20 4.05
C ALA A 217 -2.03 8.55 4.23
N ASN A 218 -2.29 9.51 3.35
CA ASN A 218 -1.64 10.82 3.35
C ASN A 218 -2.53 11.92 2.77
N ALA A 219 -2.07 13.18 2.86
CA ALA A 219 -2.82 14.33 2.38
C ALA A 219 -3.04 14.35 0.86
N LEU A 220 -2.08 13.83 0.08
CA LEU A 220 -2.22 13.74 -1.38
C LEU A 220 -3.40 12.83 -1.74
N ASN A 221 -3.45 11.63 -1.18
CA ASN A 221 -4.53 10.67 -1.44
C ASN A 221 -5.87 11.12 -0.85
N ALA A 222 -5.87 11.84 0.28
CA ALA A 222 -7.10 12.44 0.81
C ALA A 222 -7.71 13.46 -0.17
N ASP A 223 -6.90 14.14 -0.97
CA ASP A 223 -7.34 15.19 -1.88
C ASP A 223 -7.46 14.74 -3.35
N TRP A 224 -6.76 13.66 -3.78
CA TRP A 224 -6.63 13.29 -5.20
C TRP A 224 -6.91 11.82 -5.54
N LEU A 225 -7.10 10.95 -4.54
CA LEU A 225 -7.41 9.55 -4.82
C LEU A 225 -8.77 9.41 -5.54
N ASP A 226 -9.71 10.34 -5.29
CA ASP A 226 -11.02 10.37 -5.93
C ASP A 226 -10.92 10.47 -7.45
N GLU A 227 -10.08 11.39 -7.95
CA GLU A 227 -9.81 11.57 -9.38
C GLU A 227 -9.11 10.37 -10.00
N LEU A 228 -8.19 9.74 -9.26
CA LEU A 228 -7.53 8.51 -9.73
C LEU A 228 -8.54 7.36 -9.86
N LEU A 229 -9.38 7.14 -8.85
CA LEU A 229 -10.40 6.09 -8.87
C LEU A 229 -11.44 6.33 -9.97
N ASP A 230 -11.84 7.59 -10.22
CA ASP A 230 -12.70 7.96 -11.35
C ASP A 230 -12.09 7.57 -12.69
N ALA A 231 -10.83 7.90 -12.90
CA ALA A 231 -10.13 7.59 -14.14
C ALA A 231 -9.98 6.07 -14.35
N LEU A 232 -9.73 5.30 -13.28
CA LEU A 232 -9.66 3.85 -13.33
C LEU A 232 -11.05 3.20 -13.57
N ALA A 233 -12.10 3.70 -12.92
CA ALA A 233 -13.46 3.25 -13.17
C ALA A 233 -13.90 3.52 -14.61
N ALA A 234 -13.52 4.68 -15.18
CA ALA A 234 -13.77 5.00 -16.59
C ALA A 234 -13.02 4.08 -17.57
N ARG A 235 -11.94 3.43 -17.14
CA ARG A 235 -11.23 2.39 -17.90
C ARG A 235 -11.88 1.01 -17.78
N GLY A 236 -12.89 0.84 -16.92
CA GLY A 236 -13.62 -0.41 -16.71
C GLY A 236 -13.20 -1.22 -15.49
N TYR A 237 -12.35 -0.65 -14.61
CA TYR A 237 -12.03 -1.31 -13.34
C TYR A 237 -13.22 -1.37 -12.40
N ARG A 238 -13.37 -2.53 -11.75
CA ARG A 238 -14.31 -2.76 -10.64
C ARG A 238 -13.53 -2.98 -9.36
N TRP A 239 -14.04 -2.42 -8.27
CA TRP A 239 -13.42 -2.53 -6.97
C TRP A 239 -13.80 -3.84 -6.30
N VAL A 240 -12.80 -4.55 -5.81
CA VAL A 240 -12.95 -5.79 -5.04
C VAL A 240 -12.08 -5.70 -3.78
N ASP A 241 -12.40 -6.49 -2.77
CA ASP A 241 -11.52 -6.62 -1.62
C ASP A 241 -10.25 -7.43 -1.96
N ILE A 242 -9.26 -7.37 -1.07
CA ILE A 242 -7.99 -8.07 -1.26
C ILE A 242 -8.16 -9.58 -1.29
N GLU A 243 -9.14 -10.13 -0.56
CA GLU A 243 -9.49 -11.55 -0.55
C GLU A 243 -9.89 -11.99 -1.96
N THR A 244 -10.89 -11.33 -2.54
CA THR A 244 -11.37 -11.59 -3.90
C THR A 244 -10.27 -11.42 -4.96
N ALA A 245 -9.45 -10.36 -4.85
CA ALA A 245 -8.36 -10.14 -5.80
C ALA A 245 -7.35 -11.29 -5.77
N THR A 246 -7.00 -11.77 -4.58
CA THR A 246 -5.98 -12.81 -4.38
C THR A 246 -6.47 -14.25 -4.56
N GLU A 247 -7.77 -14.48 -4.83
CA GLU A 247 -8.28 -15.79 -5.24
C GLU A 247 -7.75 -16.23 -6.62
N HIS A 248 -7.25 -15.30 -7.43
CA HIS A 248 -6.71 -15.64 -8.74
C HIS A 248 -5.46 -16.52 -8.61
N PRO A 249 -5.36 -17.67 -9.34
CA PRO A 249 -4.27 -18.66 -9.16
C PRO A 249 -2.85 -18.12 -9.36
N ALA A 250 -2.68 -16.99 -10.05
CA ALA A 250 -1.37 -16.35 -10.20
C ALA A 250 -0.74 -15.94 -8.86
N TYR A 251 -1.56 -15.65 -7.84
CA TYR A 251 -1.08 -15.26 -6.51
C TYR A 251 -0.46 -16.42 -5.72
N ASP A 252 -0.70 -17.66 -6.13
CA ASP A 252 -0.05 -18.86 -5.56
C ASP A 252 1.37 -19.09 -6.11
N ARG A 253 1.81 -18.32 -7.11
CA ARG A 253 3.14 -18.46 -7.70
C ARG A 253 4.23 -18.14 -6.68
N PRO A 254 5.38 -18.86 -6.71
CA PRO A 254 6.51 -18.58 -5.84
C PRO A 254 7.13 -17.21 -6.14
N ILE A 255 7.64 -16.55 -5.10
CA ILE A 255 8.25 -15.19 -5.17
C ILE A 255 9.71 -15.16 -4.71
N ASP A 256 10.30 -16.30 -4.37
CA ASP A 256 11.58 -16.46 -3.65
C ASP A 256 12.82 -16.39 -4.55
N GLY A 257 12.63 -16.25 -5.86
CA GLY A 257 13.75 -16.04 -6.80
C GLY A 257 14.45 -14.67 -6.70
N TYR A 258 13.81 -13.68 -6.07
CA TYR A 258 14.38 -12.35 -5.90
C TYR A 258 14.91 -12.13 -4.49
N THR A 259 16.21 -11.86 -4.38
CA THR A 259 16.94 -11.58 -3.13
C THR A 259 17.67 -10.24 -3.15
N GLY A 260 17.32 -9.37 -4.12
CA GLY A 260 17.94 -8.05 -4.28
C GLY A 260 17.55 -7.05 -3.18
N PRO A 261 18.17 -5.86 -3.18
CA PRO A 261 18.02 -4.88 -2.10
C PRO A 261 16.71 -4.08 -2.15
N ALA A 262 16.04 -3.98 -3.30
CA ALA A 262 14.83 -3.18 -3.46
C ALA A 262 13.57 -3.95 -3.04
N GLY A 263 12.52 -3.23 -2.65
CA GLY A 263 11.16 -3.73 -2.75
C GLY A 263 10.72 -3.72 -4.20
N ILE A 264 9.97 -4.71 -4.63
CA ILE A 264 9.45 -4.79 -6.00
C ILE A 264 8.06 -5.43 -6.00
N ALA A 265 7.27 -5.08 -7.00
CA ALA A 265 5.95 -5.65 -7.26
C ALA A 265 5.99 -7.17 -7.36
N TRP A 266 4.86 -7.83 -7.04
CA TRP A 266 4.72 -9.30 -7.15
C TRP A 266 4.86 -9.79 -8.59
N LEU A 267 4.38 -9.05 -9.57
CA LEU A 267 4.61 -9.34 -10.99
C LEU A 267 6.10 -9.48 -11.32
N HIS A 268 6.92 -8.55 -10.85
CA HIS A 268 8.37 -8.61 -11.05
C HIS A 268 9.02 -9.78 -10.30
N ARG A 269 8.52 -10.13 -9.09
CA ARG A 269 8.99 -11.32 -8.36
C ARG A 269 8.69 -12.59 -9.11
N TRP A 270 7.47 -12.73 -9.65
CA TRP A 270 7.09 -13.91 -10.44
C TRP A 270 7.94 -14.03 -11.71
N ALA A 271 8.17 -12.93 -12.44
CA ALA A 271 9.02 -12.93 -13.63
C ALA A 271 10.46 -13.37 -13.31
N ILE A 272 11.06 -12.84 -12.23
CA ILE A 272 12.41 -13.20 -11.81
C ILE A 272 12.47 -14.66 -11.35
N THR A 273 11.49 -15.13 -10.60
CA THR A 273 11.42 -16.51 -10.12
C THR A 273 11.26 -17.50 -11.27
N ALA A 274 10.57 -17.10 -12.35
CA ALA A 274 10.40 -17.88 -13.58
C ALA A 274 11.57 -17.73 -14.57
N ASP A 275 12.65 -17.03 -14.21
CA ASP A 275 13.83 -16.74 -15.05
C ASP A 275 13.47 -16.09 -16.40
N MET A 276 12.48 -15.18 -16.40
CA MET A 276 12.08 -14.44 -17.59
C MET A 276 13.13 -13.38 -17.96
N ASP A 277 13.17 -12.99 -19.25
CA ASP A 277 14.09 -11.97 -19.75
C ASP A 277 13.84 -10.63 -19.02
N ARG A 278 14.92 -10.02 -18.54
CA ARG A 278 14.84 -8.77 -17.75
C ARG A 278 14.44 -7.54 -18.57
N SER A 279 14.44 -7.62 -19.90
CA SER A 279 13.90 -6.55 -20.77
C SER A 279 12.43 -6.26 -20.50
N ILE A 280 11.71 -7.21 -19.91
CA ILE A 280 10.32 -7.06 -19.49
C ILE A 280 10.12 -5.90 -18.47
N PHE A 281 11.14 -5.56 -17.67
CA PHE A 281 11.08 -4.45 -16.69
C PHE A 281 11.38 -3.08 -17.29
N SER A 282 11.68 -3.01 -18.60
CA SER A 282 12.00 -1.74 -19.25
C SER A 282 10.75 -0.89 -19.44
N GLY A 283 10.89 0.43 -19.22
CA GLY A 283 9.80 1.38 -19.47
C GLY A 283 8.92 1.64 -18.26
N GLU A 284 9.27 1.14 -17.07
CA GLU A 284 8.56 1.51 -15.84
C GLU A 284 8.56 3.03 -15.66
N PRO A 285 7.38 3.67 -15.47
CA PRO A 285 7.29 5.11 -15.30
C PRO A 285 8.07 5.61 -14.10
N THR A 286 8.74 6.73 -14.25
CA THR A 286 9.51 7.37 -13.19
C THR A 286 8.91 8.73 -12.81
N VAL A 287 9.12 9.12 -11.56
CA VAL A 287 8.71 10.44 -11.07
C VAL A 287 9.43 11.53 -11.88
N PRO A 288 8.72 12.56 -12.39
CA PRO A 288 9.33 13.63 -13.16
C PRO A 288 10.35 14.42 -12.35
N ALA A 289 11.42 14.84 -13.02
CA ALA A 289 12.52 15.58 -12.39
C ALA A 289 12.10 16.88 -11.67
N TRP A 290 10.95 17.47 -12.00
CA TRP A 290 10.48 18.68 -11.33
C TRP A 290 9.89 18.38 -9.95
N ILE A 291 9.28 17.19 -9.75
CA ILE A 291 8.84 16.68 -8.44
C ILE A 291 10.07 16.37 -7.58
N GLU A 292 11.05 15.64 -8.13
CA GLU A 292 12.28 15.32 -7.40
C GLU A 292 13.00 16.56 -6.88
N ARG A 293 13.05 17.63 -7.68
CA ARG A 293 13.64 18.94 -7.27
C ARG A 293 12.90 19.65 -6.15
N LEU A 294 11.62 19.34 -5.90
CA LEU A 294 10.89 19.91 -4.75
C LEU A 294 11.29 19.28 -3.42
N ARG A 295 12.01 18.13 -3.44
CA ARG A 295 12.53 17.46 -2.24
C ARG A 295 13.90 17.98 -1.80
N GLU A 296 14.61 18.73 -2.66
CA GLU A 296 15.91 19.33 -2.40
C GLU A 296 15.78 20.63 -1.60
#